data_cd1cbad5a69748ab781793808df64fd0
#
_entry.id   cd1cbad5a69748ab781793808df64fd0
#
_cell.length_a   1.000
_cell.length_b   1.000
_cell.length_c   1.000
_cell.angle_alpha   90.00
_cell.angle_beta   90.00
_cell.angle_gamma   90.00
#
_symmetry.space_group_name_H-M   'P 1'
#
loop_
_entity.id
_entity.type
_entity.pdbx_description
1 polymer ?
#
loop_
_entity_poly.entity_id
_entity_poly.type
_entity_poly.pdbx_seq_one_letter_code
_entity_poly.pdbx_strand_id
1 'polypeptide(L)'
;MCIRDRADLLAEARISQFRNDGASWHANRINEPTDALSVLTQTLDNGRVLLANGVLSVTIEADGTISSLLDEEHGRELVPAGTRLGRYELLKDEPAVWDAWEIERESLLMANAMTGSIESVDTENGAARVRVRTADDDTVITTIITLRPGSHTLDFHADIDWHERERFLKVALPLGIVADQATYDCQYGLVRRPIVKNTASDEAKYESSTNRFAIIGDAGYAAAVINGSVYGSDASPIAGNAAEGRDSGTMFRLSLLSAPTFPDPRTDIGSHEFDWSVVTDATVDRALGAAGVLNAPVLHDVPDITPLASIESVNGTVVLDWMKLADDGSGDLIVRAYEAAGGQADATLHICPALAGASVHETNVLEGDNLATDLPVALQDGRQNAEGATLHFGPFQLATLRITR
;
A
#
# COMPACT_ATOMS: atom_id res chain seq x y z
N MET A 1 -25.92 -24.52 13.76
CA MET A 1 -25.59 -23.18 13.27
C MET A 1 -25.83 -23.13 11.78
N CYS A 2 -26.68 -22.23 11.32
CA CYS A 2 -27.14 -22.17 9.92
C CYS A 2 -25.99 -21.68 9.02
N ILE A 3 -25.96 -22.09 7.74
CA ILE A 3 -24.94 -21.61 6.77
C ILE A 3 -24.96 -20.09 6.65
N ARG A 4 -26.11 -19.46 6.87
CA ARG A 4 -26.29 -18.01 6.89
C ARG A 4 -25.54 -17.36 8.06
N ASP A 5 -25.58 -17.96 9.27
CA ASP A 5 -24.89 -17.46 10.45
C ASP A 5 -23.36 -17.56 10.32
N ARG A 6 -22.86 -18.54 9.55
CA ARG A 6 -21.42 -18.68 9.25
C ARG A 6 -20.92 -17.62 8.28
N ALA A 7 -21.70 -17.32 7.24
CA ALA A 7 -21.35 -16.28 6.28
C ALA A 7 -21.33 -14.90 6.95
N ASP A 8 -22.27 -14.64 7.84
CA ASP A 8 -22.37 -13.40 8.59
C ASP A 8 -21.20 -13.23 9.57
N LEU A 9 -20.81 -14.29 10.30
CA LEU A 9 -19.65 -14.27 11.19
C LEU A 9 -18.31 -14.10 10.45
N LEU A 10 -18.17 -14.69 9.26
CA LEU A 10 -16.97 -14.52 8.44
C LEU A 10 -16.91 -13.12 7.82
N ALA A 11 -18.04 -12.56 7.44
CA ALA A 11 -18.14 -11.17 7.00
C ALA A 11 -17.76 -10.21 8.13
N GLU A 12 -18.30 -10.44 9.34
CA GLU A 12 -17.98 -9.69 10.55
C GLU A 12 -16.49 -9.79 10.91
N ALA A 13 -15.91 -10.99 10.85
CA ALA A 13 -14.49 -11.20 11.10
C ALA A 13 -13.60 -10.44 10.11
N ARG A 14 -13.93 -10.47 8.82
CA ARG A 14 -13.23 -9.70 7.79
C ARG A 14 -13.34 -8.20 7.99
N ILE A 15 -14.55 -7.70 8.31
CA ILE A 15 -14.78 -6.28 8.59
C ILE A 15 -13.97 -5.84 9.82
N SER A 16 -13.87 -6.67 10.85
CA SER A 16 -13.08 -6.35 12.05
C SER A 16 -11.58 -6.26 11.75
N GLN A 17 -11.06 -7.13 10.90
CA GLN A 17 -9.70 -7.11 10.44
C GLN A 17 -9.38 -5.77 9.72
N PHE A 18 -10.18 -5.38 8.75
CA PHE A 18 -9.98 -4.13 8.00
C PHE A 18 -10.12 -2.87 8.87
N ARG A 19 -10.93 -2.89 9.91
CA ARG A 19 -11.02 -1.79 10.86
C ARG A 19 -9.79 -1.66 11.75
N ASN A 20 -9.07 -2.74 12.03
CA ASN A 20 -7.87 -2.70 12.86
C ASN A 20 -6.62 -2.29 12.11
N ASP A 21 -6.43 -2.75 10.87
CA ASP A 21 -5.24 -2.43 10.06
C ASP A 21 -5.19 -0.96 9.64
N GLY A 22 -6.33 -0.27 9.63
CA GLY A 22 -6.42 1.15 9.32
C GLY A 22 -7.17 2.01 10.34
N ALA A 23 -7.92 1.40 11.23
CA ALA A 23 -8.96 2.11 12.01
C ALA A 23 -8.46 2.73 13.30
N SER A 24 -7.36 2.31 13.89
CA SER A 24 -6.73 3.09 14.95
C SER A 24 -6.35 4.50 14.44
N TRP A 25 -6.11 4.62 13.16
CA TRP A 25 -5.78 5.86 12.47
C TRP A 25 -7.02 6.67 12.03
N HIS A 26 -8.06 6.01 11.52
CA HIS A 26 -9.24 6.66 10.99
C HIS A 26 -10.42 6.75 11.98
N ALA A 27 -10.58 5.80 12.89
CA ALA A 27 -11.70 5.82 13.83
C ALA A 27 -11.68 7.02 14.78
N ASN A 28 -10.51 7.52 15.14
CA ASN A 28 -10.41 8.74 15.95
C ASN A 28 -10.69 10.04 15.17
N ARG A 29 -10.75 10.00 13.83
CA ARG A 29 -11.09 11.16 12.99
C ARG A 29 -12.46 11.11 12.31
N ILE A 30 -13.04 9.93 12.16
CA ILE A 30 -14.41 9.81 11.57
C ILE A 30 -15.50 10.25 12.53
N ASN A 31 -15.22 10.32 13.84
CA ASN A 31 -16.17 10.79 14.86
C ASN A 31 -15.97 12.26 15.26
N GLU A 32 -15.07 13.01 14.63
CA GLU A 32 -15.11 14.46 14.75
C GLU A 32 -16.20 15.04 13.83
N PRO A 33 -16.92 16.08 14.27
CA PRO A 33 -18.00 16.66 13.47
C PRO A 33 -17.43 17.15 12.14
N THR A 34 -18.05 16.70 11.05
CA THR A 34 -17.71 16.91 9.64
C THR A 34 -17.80 18.37 9.17
N ASP A 35 -17.65 19.35 10.05
CA ASP A 35 -17.88 20.75 9.72
C ASP A 35 -16.63 21.58 9.35
N ALA A 36 -15.45 21.02 9.17
CA ALA A 36 -14.30 21.91 9.07
C ALA A 36 -13.21 21.64 8.03
N LEU A 37 -13.06 20.53 7.38
CA LEU A 37 -11.89 20.38 6.48
C LEU A 37 -12.26 19.74 5.12
N SER A 38 -12.72 20.57 4.19
CA SER A 38 -12.65 20.22 2.76
C SER A 38 -11.24 20.55 2.25
N VAL A 39 -10.76 19.75 1.31
CA VAL A 39 -9.51 20.04 0.61
C VAL A 39 -9.63 21.35 -0.16
N LEU A 40 -8.70 22.27 0.05
CA LEU A 40 -8.59 23.48 -0.75
C LEU A 40 -8.22 23.08 -2.17
N THR A 41 -8.98 23.56 -3.14
CA THR A 41 -8.73 23.34 -4.56
C THR A 41 -8.63 24.69 -5.25
N GLN A 42 -7.52 24.94 -5.95
CA GLN A 42 -7.29 26.19 -6.65
C GLN A 42 -6.72 25.92 -8.05
N THR A 43 -7.38 26.44 -9.07
CA THR A 43 -6.81 26.49 -10.42
C THR A 43 -5.81 27.65 -10.48
N LEU A 44 -4.58 27.31 -10.86
CA LEU A 44 -3.47 28.22 -11.04
C LEU A 44 -3.35 28.64 -12.51
N ASP A 45 -2.41 29.56 -12.79
CA ASP A 45 -2.07 29.95 -14.16
C ASP A 45 -1.60 28.74 -14.98
N ASN A 46 -1.84 28.79 -16.28
CA ASN A 46 -1.48 27.74 -17.25
C ASN A 46 -2.17 26.37 -17.02
N GLY A 47 -3.33 26.35 -16.39
CA GLY A 47 -4.13 25.13 -16.21
C GLY A 47 -3.61 24.17 -15.12
N ARG A 48 -2.66 24.62 -14.31
CA ARG A 48 -2.22 23.87 -13.12
C ARG A 48 -3.28 23.87 -12.03
N VAL A 49 -3.24 22.88 -11.16
CA VAL A 49 -4.14 22.75 -10.02
C VAL A 49 -3.34 22.60 -8.74
N LEU A 50 -3.67 23.38 -7.72
CA LEU A 50 -3.17 23.22 -6.35
C LEU A 50 -4.27 22.58 -5.49
N LEU A 51 -3.90 21.51 -4.79
CA LEU A 51 -4.71 20.90 -3.73
C LEU A 51 -3.99 21.05 -2.41
N ALA A 52 -4.71 21.38 -1.32
CA ALA A 52 -4.14 21.40 0.02
C ALA A 52 -5.16 20.90 1.05
N ASN A 53 -4.73 19.98 1.94
CA ASN A 53 -5.61 19.32 2.90
C ASN A 53 -5.23 19.61 4.37
N GLY A 54 -4.29 20.52 4.60
CA GLY A 54 -3.76 20.86 5.92
C GLY A 54 -2.56 20.01 6.36
N VAL A 55 -2.26 18.93 5.64
CA VAL A 55 -1.07 18.07 5.85
C VAL A 55 -0.20 18.08 4.61
N LEU A 56 -0.82 17.96 3.44
CA LEU A 56 -0.17 17.92 2.13
C LEU A 56 -0.60 19.11 1.28
N SER A 57 0.35 19.63 0.51
CA SER A 57 0.10 20.50 -0.65
C SER A 57 0.61 19.83 -1.93
N VAL A 58 -0.27 19.74 -2.92
CA VAL A 58 -0.01 19.03 -4.18
C VAL A 58 -0.20 19.97 -5.35
N THR A 59 0.84 20.15 -6.18
CA THR A 59 0.72 20.90 -7.46
C THR A 59 0.69 19.93 -8.62
N ILE A 60 -0.43 19.92 -9.34
CA ILE A 60 -0.67 19.10 -10.52
C ILE A 60 -0.51 20.01 -11.75
N GLU A 61 0.36 19.65 -12.66
CA GLU A 61 0.61 20.36 -13.92
C GLU A 61 -0.56 20.15 -14.89
N ALA A 62 -0.63 20.99 -15.92
CA ALA A 62 -1.70 20.90 -16.93
C ALA A 62 -1.73 19.57 -17.70
N ASP A 63 -0.60 18.87 -17.75
CA ASP A 63 -0.47 17.52 -18.34
C ASP A 63 -0.89 16.39 -17.38
N GLY A 64 -1.34 16.74 -16.16
CA GLY A 64 -1.78 15.80 -15.15
C GLY A 64 -0.66 15.19 -14.30
N THR A 65 0.60 15.49 -14.59
CA THR A 65 1.72 15.07 -13.75
C THR A 65 1.86 15.97 -12.53
N ILE A 66 2.50 15.48 -11.48
CA ILE A 66 2.68 16.21 -10.23
C ILE A 66 4.09 16.78 -10.19
N SER A 67 4.20 18.11 -10.01
CA SER A 67 5.48 18.82 -9.91
C SER A 67 5.90 19.12 -8.47
N SER A 68 4.96 19.04 -7.51
CA SER A 68 5.22 19.25 -6.09
C SER A 68 4.26 18.38 -5.26
N LEU A 69 4.79 17.69 -4.29
CA LEU A 69 4.09 17.00 -3.21
C LEU A 69 4.81 17.37 -1.90
N LEU A 70 4.32 18.44 -1.27
CA LEU A 70 4.91 18.99 -0.05
C LEU A 70 4.20 18.40 1.16
N ASP A 71 4.96 17.77 2.05
CA ASP A 71 4.55 17.48 3.42
C ASP A 71 4.72 18.76 4.25
N GLU A 72 3.62 19.41 4.58
CA GLU A 72 3.60 20.69 5.30
C GLU A 72 4.05 20.55 6.77
N GLU A 73 3.79 19.39 7.38
CA GLU A 73 4.16 19.14 8.78
C GLU A 73 5.68 19.05 8.94
N HIS A 74 6.38 18.50 7.93
CA HIS A 74 7.84 18.31 7.94
C HIS A 74 8.57 19.34 7.07
N GLY A 75 7.83 20.16 6.29
CA GLY A 75 8.42 21.06 5.29
C GLY A 75 9.24 20.31 4.24
N ARG A 76 8.82 19.09 3.89
CA ARG A 76 9.56 18.19 2.99
C ARG A 76 8.92 18.11 1.61
N GLU A 77 9.63 18.59 0.60
CA GLU A 77 9.24 18.38 -0.81
C GLU A 77 9.62 16.96 -1.25
N LEU A 78 8.64 16.21 -1.76
CA LEU A 78 8.86 14.83 -2.19
C LEU A 78 9.12 14.69 -3.68
N VAL A 79 8.78 15.67 -4.52
CA VAL A 79 9.05 15.59 -5.95
C VAL A 79 10.37 16.31 -6.27
N PRO A 80 11.45 15.59 -6.62
CA PRO A 80 12.73 16.22 -6.94
C PRO A 80 12.58 17.21 -8.08
N ALA A 81 13.17 18.41 -7.95
CA ALA A 81 13.15 19.41 -9.01
C ALA A 81 13.67 18.82 -10.35
N GLY A 82 13.01 19.15 -11.42
CA GLY A 82 13.31 18.61 -12.76
C GLY A 82 12.69 17.24 -13.06
N THR A 83 11.90 16.69 -12.12
CA THR A 83 11.15 15.43 -12.33
C THR A 83 9.65 15.65 -12.28
N ARG A 84 8.87 14.60 -12.52
CA ARG A 84 7.40 14.60 -12.46
C ARG A 84 6.90 13.28 -11.88
N LEU A 85 6.11 13.34 -10.82
CA LEU A 85 5.48 12.17 -10.20
C LEU A 85 4.15 11.86 -10.92
N GLY A 86 3.84 10.57 -11.06
CA GLY A 86 2.62 10.11 -11.73
C GLY A 86 2.71 10.11 -13.25
N ARG A 87 3.92 10.25 -13.83
CA ARG A 87 4.11 10.19 -15.29
C ARG A 87 4.06 8.75 -15.75
N TYR A 88 3.27 8.49 -16.77
CA TYR A 88 3.30 7.21 -17.48
C TYR A 88 4.48 7.17 -18.47
N GLU A 89 5.15 6.05 -18.47
CA GLU A 89 6.28 5.74 -19.33
C GLU A 89 5.97 4.49 -20.15
N LEU A 90 5.98 4.64 -21.47
CA LEU A 90 5.80 3.53 -22.40
C LEU A 90 7.17 3.11 -22.91
N LEU A 91 7.60 1.91 -22.54
CA LEU A 91 8.89 1.34 -22.90
C LEU A 91 8.71 0.38 -24.08
N LYS A 92 9.75 0.28 -24.92
CA LYS A 92 9.83 -0.78 -25.90
C LYS A 92 10.17 -2.09 -25.20
N ASP A 93 9.45 -3.17 -25.50
CA ASP A 93 9.61 -4.47 -24.88
C ASP A 93 9.71 -5.57 -25.95
N GLU A 94 10.92 -5.75 -26.48
CA GLU A 94 11.23 -6.74 -27.52
C GLU A 94 12.45 -7.54 -27.08
N PRO A 95 12.32 -8.43 -26.07
CA PRO A 95 13.43 -9.22 -25.60
C PRO A 95 13.87 -10.25 -26.67
N ALA A 96 15.18 -10.55 -26.70
CA ALA A 96 15.74 -11.47 -27.70
C ALA A 96 15.21 -12.91 -27.57
N VAL A 97 14.80 -13.31 -26.35
CA VAL A 97 14.24 -14.63 -26.02
C VAL A 97 13.22 -14.47 -24.90
N TRP A 98 12.29 -15.41 -24.77
CA TRP A 98 11.34 -15.48 -23.65
C TRP A 98 10.47 -14.22 -23.52
N ASP A 99 9.82 -13.83 -24.57
CA ASP A 99 9.05 -12.60 -24.76
C ASP A 99 8.21 -12.19 -23.54
N ALA A 100 7.49 -13.12 -22.92
CA ALA A 100 6.65 -12.83 -21.76
C ALA A 100 7.37 -12.91 -20.39
N TRP A 101 8.66 -13.23 -20.34
CA TRP A 101 9.38 -13.48 -19.08
C TRP A 101 10.65 -12.65 -18.90
N GLU A 102 11.21 -12.14 -19.96
CA GLU A 102 12.47 -11.38 -19.91
C GLU A 102 12.21 -9.91 -20.11
N ILE A 103 13.02 -9.07 -19.46
CA ILE A 103 13.11 -7.63 -19.66
C ILE A 103 14.53 -7.31 -20.05
N GLU A 104 14.72 -6.65 -21.19
CA GLU A 104 16.05 -6.21 -21.60
C GLU A 104 16.44 -4.90 -20.91
N ARG A 105 17.74 -4.77 -20.60
CA ARG A 105 18.27 -3.55 -19.99
C ARG A 105 17.98 -2.31 -20.83
N GLU A 106 18.10 -2.45 -22.12
CA GLU A 106 17.89 -1.39 -23.10
C GLU A 106 16.47 -0.86 -23.08
N SER A 107 15.49 -1.73 -22.86
CA SER A 107 14.07 -1.37 -22.69
C SER A 107 13.87 -0.37 -21.56
N LEU A 108 14.52 -0.61 -20.42
CA LEU A 108 14.41 0.27 -19.25
C LEU A 108 15.03 1.66 -19.43
N LEU A 109 15.93 1.81 -20.43
CA LEU A 109 16.62 3.07 -20.74
C LEU A 109 15.90 3.90 -21.82
N MET A 110 14.96 3.30 -22.56
CA MET A 110 14.28 3.93 -23.70
C MET A 110 12.79 4.15 -23.40
N ALA A 111 12.50 4.80 -22.29
CA ALA A 111 11.14 5.14 -21.91
C ALA A 111 10.64 6.38 -22.68
N ASN A 112 9.48 6.27 -23.30
CA ASN A 112 8.77 7.40 -23.87
C ASN A 112 7.75 7.91 -22.85
N ALA A 113 7.87 9.17 -22.45
CA ALA A 113 6.89 9.80 -21.58
C ALA A 113 5.58 10.03 -22.33
N MET A 114 4.47 9.53 -21.78
CA MET A 114 3.14 9.83 -22.29
C MET A 114 2.71 11.23 -21.83
N THR A 115 1.87 11.88 -22.62
CA THR A 115 1.35 13.23 -22.31
C THR A 115 -0.14 13.17 -22.05
N GLY A 116 -0.55 13.77 -20.94
CA GLY A 116 -1.94 13.85 -20.53
C GLY A 116 -2.51 15.27 -20.56
N SER A 117 -3.73 15.40 -20.08
CA SER A 117 -4.41 16.66 -19.81
C SER A 117 -5.42 16.51 -18.70
N ILE A 118 -5.59 17.53 -17.87
CA ILE A 118 -6.65 17.56 -16.85
C ILE A 118 -8.00 17.73 -17.56
N GLU A 119 -8.95 16.83 -17.28
CA GLU A 119 -10.32 16.89 -17.81
C GLU A 119 -11.30 17.55 -16.85
N SER A 120 -11.20 17.23 -15.56
CA SER A 120 -12.05 17.84 -14.52
C SER A 120 -11.35 17.91 -13.17
N VAL A 121 -11.87 18.79 -12.33
CA VAL A 121 -11.50 18.95 -10.92
C VAL A 121 -12.78 19.01 -10.12
N ASP A 122 -13.00 18.04 -9.24
CA ASP A 122 -14.22 17.86 -8.48
C ASP A 122 -13.93 17.78 -6.98
N THR A 123 -14.97 17.99 -6.18
CA THR A 123 -14.93 17.72 -4.73
C THR A 123 -16.07 16.78 -4.37
N GLU A 124 -15.76 15.66 -3.75
CA GLU A 124 -16.71 14.67 -3.30
C GLU A 124 -16.43 14.29 -1.85
N ASN A 125 -17.44 14.43 -0.96
CA ASN A 125 -17.33 14.15 0.48
C ASN A 125 -16.12 14.86 1.14
N GLY A 126 -15.82 16.10 0.72
CA GLY A 126 -14.69 16.89 1.19
C GLY A 126 -13.33 16.54 0.57
N ALA A 127 -13.21 15.45 -0.16
CA ALA A 127 -12.01 15.08 -0.90
C ALA A 127 -11.93 15.78 -2.26
N ALA A 128 -10.76 16.23 -2.66
CA ALA A 128 -10.52 16.74 -4.00
C ALA A 128 -10.17 15.58 -4.95
N ARG A 129 -10.72 15.62 -6.15
CA ARG A 129 -10.49 14.62 -7.21
C ARG A 129 -10.12 15.35 -8.50
N VAL A 130 -9.01 14.98 -9.10
CA VAL A 130 -8.54 15.50 -10.39
C VAL A 130 -8.54 14.36 -11.38
N ARG A 131 -9.33 14.51 -12.45
CA ARG A 131 -9.41 13.55 -13.54
C ARG A 131 -8.46 13.97 -14.63
N VAL A 132 -7.57 13.07 -14.99
CA VAL A 132 -6.55 13.25 -16.01
C VAL A 132 -6.75 12.22 -17.11
N ARG A 133 -6.71 12.65 -18.37
CA ARG A 133 -6.69 11.77 -19.52
C ARG A 133 -5.30 11.79 -20.14
N THR A 134 -4.67 10.63 -20.24
CA THR A 134 -3.40 10.42 -20.94
C THR A 134 -3.64 9.46 -22.09
N ALA A 135 -3.08 9.73 -23.26
CA ALA A 135 -3.27 8.87 -24.43
C ALA A 135 -2.03 8.82 -25.31
N ASP A 136 -1.83 7.69 -25.92
CA ASP A 136 -1.00 7.45 -27.10
C ASP A 136 -1.90 6.88 -28.21
N ASP A 137 -1.33 6.51 -29.36
CA ASP A 137 -2.11 6.05 -30.53
C ASP A 137 -3.02 4.85 -30.19
N ASP A 138 -2.51 3.88 -29.42
CA ASP A 138 -3.16 2.61 -29.13
C ASP A 138 -3.59 2.45 -27.66
N THR A 139 -3.38 3.44 -26.81
CA THR A 139 -3.67 3.34 -25.36
C THR A 139 -4.30 4.61 -24.81
N VAL A 140 -5.36 4.45 -24.03
CA VAL A 140 -6.01 5.54 -23.30
C VAL A 140 -6.01 5.21 -21.81
N ILE A 141 -5.54 6.15 -21.01
CA ILE A 141 -5.49 6.05 -19.54
C ILE A 141 -6.31 7.19 -18.96
N THR A 142 -7.28 6.85 -18.12
CA THR A 142 -8.00 7.83 -17.30
C THR A 142 -7.56 7.67 -15.87
N THR A 143 -6.89 8.67 -15.32
CA THR A 143 -6.41 8.64 -13.92
C THR A 143 -7.24 9.57 -13.05
N ILE A 144 -7.66 9.11 -11.89
CA ILE A 144 -8.28 9.93 -10.84
C ILE A 144 -7.27 10.07 -9.71
N ILE A 145 -6.78 11.29 -9.49
CA ILE A 145 -5.91 11.65 -8.37
C ILE A 145 -6.80 12.17 -7.25
N THR A 146 -6.73 11.57 -6.07
CA THR A 146 -7.59 11.91 -4.94
C THR A 146 -6.77 12.33 -3.73
N LEU A 147 -7.07 13.51 -3.18
CA LEU A 147 -6.56 13.98 -1.89
C LEU A 147 -7.71 14.11 -0.90
N ARG A 148 -7.59 13.42 0.27
CA ARG A 148 -8.60 13.48 1.33
C ARG A 148 -8.22 14.47 2.43
N PRO A 149 -9.20 15.05 3.14
CA PRO A 149 -8.93 15.97 4.26
C PRO A 149 -8.01 15.34 5.30
N GLY A 150 -6.95 16.03 5.70
CA GLY A 150 -6.02 15.62 6.74
C GLY A 150 -5.25 14.31 6.49
N SER A 151 -5.27 13.78 5.27
CA SER A 151 -4.58 12.53 4.90
C SER A 151 -3.11 12.78 4.58
N HIS A 152 -2.24 11.85 5.00
CA HIS A 152 -0.85 11.74 4.51
C HIS A 152 -0.73 10.97 3.19
N THR A 153 -1.86 10.62 2.58
CA THR A 153 -1.90 9.74 1.40
C THR A 153 -2.47 10.49 0.21
N LEU A 154 -1.77 10.40 -0.91
CA LEU A 154 -2.26 10.79 -2.22
C LEU A 154 -2.59 9.53 -3.01
N ASP A 155 -3.86 9.35 -3.38
CA ASP A 155 -4.37 8.15 -4.02
C ASP A 155 -4.52 8.34 -5.52
N PHE A 156 -4.32 7.25 -6.25
CA PHE A 156 -4.45 7.15 -7.70
C PHE A 156 -5.31 5.95 -8.07
N HIS A 157 -6.25 6.17 -8.96
CA HIS A 157 -7.02 5.14 -9.64
C HIS A 157 -6.88 5.34 -11.14
N ALA A 158 -6.54 4.30 -11.86
CA ALA A 158 -6.34 4.36 -13.31
C ALA A 158 -7.17 3.30 -14.02
N ASP A 159 -8.04 3.76 -14.93
CA ASP A 159 -8.70 2.95 -15.95
C ASP A 159 -7.85 2.99 -17.22
N ILE A 160 -7.42 1.85 -17.73
CA ILE A 160 -6.55 1.72 -18.89
C ILE A 160 -7.24 0.90 -19.97
N ASP A 161 -7.43 1.48 -21.14
CA ASP A 161 -7.81 0.77 -22.37
C ASP A 161 -6.53 0.49 -23.16
N TRP A 162 -6.03 -0.76 -23.05
CA TRP A 162 -4.71 -1.18 -23.48
C TRP A 162 -4.75 -1.98 -24.77
N HIS A 163 -4.08 -1.47 -25.83
CA HIS A 163 -4.04 -2.13 -27.14
C HIS A 163 -2.63 -2.20 -27.73
N GLU A 164 -1.61 -2.00 -26.91
CA GLU A 164 -0.21 -2.03 -27.31
C GLU A 164 0.29 -3.43 -27.68
N ARG A 165 1.42 -3.46 -28.37
CA ARG A 165 2.18 -4.66 -28.66
C ARG A 165 3.66 -4.40 -28.48
N GLU A 166 4.37 -5.36 -27.88
CA GLU A 166 5.80 -5.25 -27.60
C GLU A 166 6.13 -3.93 -26.88
N ARG A 167 5.27 -3.61 -25.90
CA ARG A 167 5.38 -2.44 -25.04
C ARG A 167 5.22 -2.82 -23.58
N PHE A 168 5.82 -2.02 -22.73
CA PHE A 168 5.76 -2.15 -21.29
C PHE A 168 5.39 -0.81 -20.66
N LEU A 169 4.32 -0.76 -19.91
CA LEU A 169 3.79 0.44 -19.27
C LEU A 169 4.24 0.50 -17.82
N LYS A 170 4.87 1.61 -17.45
CA LYS A 170 5.20 1.93 -16.06
C LYS A 170 4.63 3.28 -15.67
N VAL A 171 4.40 3.46 -14.36
CA VAL A 171 4.18 4.78 -13.76
C VAL A 171 5.38 5.19 -12.93
N ALA A 172 5.93 6.36 -13.21
CA ALA A 172 7.10 6.91 -12.55
C ALA A 172 6.70 7.72 -11.32
N LEU A 173 7.31 7.40 -10.19
CA LEU A 173 7.09 8.00 -8.88
C LEU A 173 8.43 8.45 -8.29
N PRO A 174 9.02 9.54 -8.82
CA PRO A 174 10.27 10.07 -8.29
C PRO A 174 10.05 10.65 -6.90
N LEU A 175 10.94 10.31 -5.97
CA LEU A 175 10.90 10.75 -4.58
C LEU A 175 12.18 11.52 -4.21
N GLY A 176 12.04 12.69 -3.59
CA GLY A 176 13.12 13.56 -3.09
C GLY A 176 13.82 12.98 -1.85
N ILE A 177 14.04 11.69 -1.86
CA ILE A 177 14.69 10.91 -0.80
C ILE A 177 15.85 10.16 -1.42
N VAL A 178 17.06 10.40 -0.93
CA VAL A 178 18.26 9.69 -1.38
C VAL A 178 18.43 8.45 -0.52
N ALA A 179 18.16 7.30 -1.08
CA ALA A 179 18.25 6.02 -0.40
C ALA A 179 19.17 5.05 -1.14
N ASP A 180 19.87 4.21 -0.40
CA ASP A 180 20.72 3.13 -0.92
C ASP A 180 19.95 1.82 -1.09
N GLN A 181 18.84 1.68 -0.38
CA GLN A 181 17.94 0.52 -0.40
C GLN A 181 16.50 0.93 -0.20
N ALA A 182 15.57 0.12 -0.71
CA ALA A 182 14.15 0.19 -0.44
C ALA A 182 13.71 -1.00 0.42
N THR A 183 12.73 -0.79 1.29
CA THR A 183 12.12 -1.84 2.12
C THR A 183 10.79 -2.24 1.52
N TYR A 184 10.68 -3.48 1.11
CA TYR A 184 9.49 -4.05 0.48
C TYR A 184 8.72 -4.92 1.44
N ASP A 185 7.41 -4.83 1.39
CA ASP A 185 6.52 -5.77 2.05
C ASP A 185 6.64 -7.17 1.44
N CYS A 186 6.62 -8.16 2.27
CA CYS A 186 6.50 -9.57 1.89
C CYS A 186 5.61 -10.31 2.91
N GLN A 187 5.37 -11.60 2.69
CA GLN A 187 4.52 -12.40 3.56
C GLN A 187 5.06 -12.41 5.00
N TYR A 188 4.30 -11.81 5.91
CA TYR A 188 4.62 -11.70 7.34
C TYR A 188 5.97 -11.05 7.66
N GLY A 189 6.42 -10.11 6.81
CA GLY A 189 7.69 -9.47 7.05
C GLY A 189 8.10 -8.44 6.01
N LEU A 190 9.38 -8.08 6.05
CA LEU A 190 9.98 -7.05 5.20
C LEU A 190 11.25 -7.57 4.55
N VAL A 191 11.46 -7.19 3.31
CA VAL A 191 12.69 -7.47 2.56
C VAL A 191 13.34 -6.16 2.12
N ARG A 192 14.62 -5.98 2.40
CA ARG A 192 15.41 -4.85 1.92
C ARG A 192 16.15 -5.22 0.64
N ARG A 193 16.07 -4.34 -0.36
CA ARG A 193 16.72 -4.53 -1.66
C ARG A 193 17.51 -3.28 -2.04
N PRO A 194 18.71 -3.43 -2.60
CA PRO A 194 19.56 -2.30 -2.98
C PRO A 194 18.91 -1.52 -4.13
N ILE A 195 18.94 -0.19 -4.02
CA ILE A 195 18.66 0.76 -5.09
C ILE A 195 19.93 1.04 -5.88
N VAL A 196 21.05 1.16 -5.17
CA VAL A 196 22.37 1.36 -5.78
C VAL A 196 22.93 0.00 -6.21
N LYS A 197 23.17 -0.17 -7.50
CA LYS A 197 23.68 -1.41 -8.09
C LYS A 197 25.19 -1.35 -8.16
N ASN A 198 25.87 -2.17 -7.34
CA ASN A 198 27.33 -2.16 -7.20
C ASN A 198 28.02 -3.41 -7.77
N THR A 199 27.24 -4.42 -8.14
CA THR A 199 27.76 -5.68 -8.67
C THR A 199 27.02 -6.06 -9.95
N ALA A 200 27.63 -6.90 -10.79
CA ALA A 200 26.96 -7.44 -11.98
C ALA A 200 25.69 -8.22 -11.62
N SER A 201 25.64 -8.86 -10.45
CA SER A 201 24.43 -9.51 -9.95
C SER A 201 23.32 -8.52 -9.60
N ASP A 202 23.66 -7.35 -9.09
CA ASP A 202 22.66 -6.32 -8.80
C ASP A 202 22.18 -5.66 -10.11
N GLU A 203 23.08 -5.45 -11.06
CA GLU A 203 22.72 -4.91 -12.39
C GLU A 203 21.77 -5.83 -13.17
N ALA A 204 21.85 -7.13 -12.98
CA ALA A 204 20.98 -8.11 -13.62
C ALA A 204 19.57 -8.19 -13.00
N LYS A 205 19.33 -7.53 -11.88
CA LYS A 205 18.01 -7.45 -11.23
C LYS A 205 17.30 -6.18 -11.69
N TYR A 206 16.60 -6.29 -12.80
CA TYR A 206 15.91 -5.15 -13.41
C TYR A 206 14.68 -4.73 -12.65
N GLU A 207 13.96 -5.67 -12.04
CA GLU A 207 12.79 -5.43 -11.23
C GLU A 207 12.85 -6.13 -9.87
N SER A 208 12.01 -5.67 -8.97
CA SER A 208 11.77 -6.23 -7.64
C SER A 208 10.30 -6.52 -7.46
N SER A 209 10.00 -7.62 -6.79
CA SER A 209 8.64 -7.90 -6.38
C SER A 209 8.24 -6.99 -5.22
N THR A 210 7.14 -6.27 -5.39
CA THR A 210 6.48 -5.44 -4.38
C THR A 210 5.17 -6.12 -4.02
N ASN A 211 4.97 -6.52 -2.75
CA ASN A 211 3.69 -7.10 -2.37
C ASN A 211 2.66 -5.96 -2.20
N ARG A 212 2.43 -5.44 -1.00
CA ARG A 212 1.46 -4.37 -0.77
C ARG A 212 2.08 -2.98 -0.79
N PHE A 213 3.36 -2.85 -0.44
CA PHE A 213 4.05 -1.57 -0.43
C PHE A 213 5.57 -1.69 -0.55
N ALA A 214 6.18 -0.56 -0.90
CA ALA A 214 7.61 -0.32 -0.77
C ALA A 214 7.84 0.99 -0.01
N ILE A 215 8.77 0.99 0.96
CA ILE A 215 9.19 2.18 1.71
C ILE A 215 10.57 2.59 1.23
N ILE A 216 10.69 3.87 0.86
CA ILE A 216 11.96 4.52 0.51
C ILE A 216 12.22 5.58 1.58
N GLY A 217 13.34 5.47 2.29
CA GLY A 217 13.63 6.37 3.40
C GLY A 217 15.11 6.71 3.54
N ASP A 218 15.36 7.89 4.08
CA ASP A 218 16.65 8.31 4.62
C ASP A 218 16.66 8.24 6.17
N ALA A 219 17.67 8.78 6.81
CA ALA A 219 17.81 8.71 8.27
C ALA A 219 16.71 9.48 9.05
N GLY A 220 15.98 10.36 8.42
CA GLY A 220 15.02 11.25 9.11
C GLY A 220 13.62 11.28 8.53
N TYR A 221 13.42 10.68 7.34
CA TYR A 221 12.14 10.74 6.65
C TYR A 221 11.98 9.58 5.68
N ALA A 222 10.76 9.11 5.49
CA ALA A 222 10.44 8.09 4.51
C ALA A 222 9.12 8.39 3.80
N ALA A 223 9.00 7.90 2.57
CA ALA A 223 7.74 7.80 1.84
C ALA A 223 7.47 6.35 1.47
N ALA A 224 6.20 5.99 1.34
CA ALA A 224 5.82 4.66 0.86
C ALA A 224 5.00 4.75 -0.42
N VAL A 225 5.23 3.81 -1.31
CA VAL A 225 4.35 3.53 -2.45
C VAL A 225 3.53 2.31 -2.10
N ILE A 226 2.23 2.49 -2.07
CA ILE A 226 1.25 1.43 -1.80
C ILE A 226 0.73 0.90 -3.13
N ASN A 227 0.54 -0.38 -3.20
CA ASN A 227 0.20 -1.10 -4.42
C ASN A 227 -1.07 -1.94 -4.21
N GLY A 228 -2.02 -1.83 -5.15
CA GLY A 228 -3.28 -2.57 -5.11
C GLY A 228 -3.16 -4.00 -5.68
N SER A 229 -2.57 -4.14 -6.86
CA SER A 229 -2.63 -5.42 -7.60
C SER A 229 -1.41 -5.75 -8.45
N VAL A 230 -0.44 -4.84 -8.57
CA VAL A 230 0.75 -5.04 -9.39
C VAL A 230 1.97 -5.31 -8.53
N TYR A 231 2.74 -6.35 -8.88
CA TYR A 231 3.88 -6.81 -8.07
C TYR A 231 5.23 -6.38 -8.64
N GLY A 232 5.29 -5.99 -9.91
CA GLY A 232 6.52 -5.54 -10.55
C GLY A 232 6.85 -4.09 -10.18
N SER A 233 8.09 -3.84 -9.81
CA SER A 233 8.58 -2.49 -9.56
C SER A 233 10.08 -2.40 -9.79
N ASP A 234 10.59 -1.22 -10.05
CA ASP A 234 12.02 -0.94 -10.03
C ASP A 234 12.33 0.34 -9.24
N ALA A 235 13.55 0.39 -8.72
CA ALA A 235 14.06 1.56 -8.02
C ALA A 235 15.49 1.86 -8.48
N SER A 236 15.77 3.15 -8.75
CA SER A 236 17.08 3.61 -9.18
C SER A 236 17.40 5.01 -8.64
N PRO A 237 18.70 5.37 -8.48
CA PRO A 237 19.07 6.70 -8.05
C PRO A 237 18.70 7.76 -9.10
N ILE A 238 18.20 8.91 -8.66
CA ILE A 238 18.14 10.15 -9.44
C ILE A 238 19.40 10.96 -9.14
N ALA A 239 20.24 11.14 -10.13
CA ALA A 239 21.41 11.99 -10.02
C ALA A 239 21.00 13.47 -10.11
N GLY A 240 21.26 14.22 -9.05
CA GLY A 240 21.10 15.66 -9.05
C GLY A 240 22.11 16.36 -9.97
N ASN A 241 21.71 17.52 -10.48
CA ASN A 241 22.61 18.41 -11.19
C ASN A 241 22.21 19.87 -10.86
N ALA A 242 22.90 20.45 -9.91
CA ALA A 242 22.61 21.81 -9.45
C ALA A 242 22.73 22.86 -10.57
N ALA A 243 23.60 22.66 -11.55
CA ALA A 243 23.73 23.57 -12.70
C ALA A 243 22.51 23.55 -13.63
N GLU A 244 21.76 22.45 -13.63
CA GLU A 244 20.52 22.27 -14.40
C GLU A 244 19.25 22.40 -13.51
N GLY A 245 19.42 22.75 -12.22
CA GLY A 245 18.30 22.84 -11.28
C GLY A 245 17.61 21.52 -11.01
N ARG A 246 18.34 20.40 -11.04
CA ARG A 246 17.83 19.05 -10.72
C ARG A 246 18.29 18.61 -9.35
N ASP A 247 17.36 18.12 -8.54
CA ASP A 247 17.65 17.53 -7.24
C ASP A 247 17.97 16.04 -7.34
N SER A 248 18.71 15.56 -6.35
CA SER A 248 18.92 14.12 -6.15
C SER A 248 17.69 13.48 -5.52
N GLY A 249 17.53 12.18 -5.73
CA GLY A 249 16.44 11.41 -5.13
C GLY A 249 16.49 9.94 -5.53
N THR A 250 15.35 9.29 -5.41
CA THR A 250 15.11 7.92 -5.86
C THR A 250 13.96 7.91 -6.85
N MET A 251 14.18 7.35 -8.02
CA MET A 251 13.12 6.98 -8.95
C MET A 251 12.55 5.64 -8.50
N PHE A 252 11.26 5.59 -8.24
CA PHE A 252 10.52 4.35 -8.07
C PHE A 252 9.50 4.24 -9.20
N ARG A 253 9.34 3.06 -9.80
CA ARG A 253 8.35 2.84 -10.84
C ARG A 253 7.55 1.57 -10.55
N LEU A 254 6.22 1.63 -10.71
CA LEU A 254 5.36 0.45 -10.75
C LEU A 254 5.21 -0.01 -12.19
N SER A 255 5.26 -1.32 -12.39
CA SER A 255 5.09 -1.99 -13.67
C SER A 255 3.63 -2.40 -13.82
N LEU A 256 2.88 -1.72 -14.68
CA LEU A 256 1.44 -1.89 -14.77
C LEU A 256 1.05 -2.98 -15.77
N LEU A 257 1.52 -2.89 -17.01
CA LEU A 257 1.13 -3.79 -18.10
C LEU A 257 2.32 -4.07 -19.01
N SER A 258 2.37 -5.29 -19.54
CA SER A 258 3.28 -5.72 -20.59
C SER A 258 2.46 -6.31 -21.74
N ALA A 259 2.93 -6.19 -22.98
CA ALA A 259 2.23 -6.66 -24.17
C ALA A 259 3.10 -7.61 -25.01
N PRO A 260 3.58 -8.73 -24.46
CA PRO A 260 4.31 -9.72 -25.23
C PRO A 260 3.43 -10.34 -26.33
N THR A 261 4.06 -10.83 -27.38
CA THR A 261 3.36 -11.47 -28.50
C THR A 261 3.48 -13.00 -28.48
N PHE A 262 4.30 -13.54 -27.59
CA PHE A 262 4.49 -14.96 -27.38
C PHE A 262 4.57 -15.28 -25.87
N PRO A 263 3.90 -16.35 -25.38
CA PRO A 263 3.16 -17.39 -26.10
C PRO A 263 1.73 -16.99 -26.51
N ASP A 264 1.16 -15.94 -25.93
CA ASP A 264 -0.15 -15.42 -26.30
C ASP A 264 0.00 -14.05 -27.00
N PRO A 265 -0.36 -13.96 -28.30
CA PRO A 265 -0.22 -12.72 -29.06
C PRO A 265 -1.25 -11.63 -28.70
N ARG A 266 -2.10 -11.88 -27.71
CA ARG A 266 -3.11 -10.95 -27.21
C ARG A 266 -3.02 -10.76 -25.70
N THR A 267 -1.89 -11.08 -25.12
CA THR A 267 -1.64 -10.86 -23.69
C THR A 267 -1.97 -9.43 -23.30
N ASP A 268 -2.76 -9.30 -22.24
CA ASP A 268 -3.18 -8.05 -21.61
C ASP A 268 -3.94 -7.03 -22.48
N ILE A 269 -4.26 -7.37 -23.74
CA ILE A 269 -5.11 -6.48 -24.57
C ILE A 269 -6.51 -6.37 -23.97
N GLY A 270 -6.95 -5.14 -23.67
CA GLY A 270 -8.27 -4.85 -23.12
C GLY A 270 -8.27 -3.80 -22.04
N SER A 271 -9.34 -3.78 -21.24
CA SER A 271 -9.51 -2.81 -20.16
C SER A 271 -8.96 -3.35 -18.85
N HIS A 272 -8.22 -2.49 -18.14
CA HIS A 272 -7.62 -2.79 -16.84
C HIS A 272 -7.88 -1.66 -15.86
N GLU A 273 -7.90 -1.99 -14.56
CA GLU A 273 -8.02 -1.05 -13.46
C GLU A 273 -6.85 -1.26 -12.50
N PHE A 274 -6.21 -0.15 -12.08
CA PHE A 274 -5.10 -0.18 -11.13
C PHE A 274 -5.27 0.90 -10.07
N ASP A 275 -4.97 0.53 -8.83
CA ASP A 275 -4.92 1.45 -7.71
C ASP A 275 -3.53 1.46 -7.09
N TRP A 276 -3.03 2.65 -6.74
CA TRP A 276 -1.83 2.84 -5.94
C TRP A 276 -1.93 4.14 -5.15
N SER A 277 -1.06 4.28 -4.17
CA SER A 277 -0.98 5.51 -3.37
C SER A 277 0.46 5.87 -3.05
N VAL A 278 0.70 7.16 -2.82
CA VAL A 278 1.95 7.67 -2.24
C VAL A 278 1.64 8.17 -0.84
N VAL A 279 2.35 7.64 0.14
CA VAL A 279 2.20 7.97 1.57
C VAL A 279 3.44 8.74 2.03
N THR A 280 3.22 9.90 2.64
CA THR A 280 4.27 10.75 3.21
C THR A 280 4.52 10.39 4.66
N ASP A 281 5.69 10.75 5.20
CA ASP A 281 6.12 10.44 6.58
C ASP A 281 5.84 8.97 6.94
N ALA A 282 6.29 8.07 6.05
CA ALA A 282 5.93 6.66 6.12
C ALA A 282 6.68 5.92 7.23
N THR A 283 5.92 5.23 8.05
CA THR A 283 6.38 4.15 8.94
C THR A 283 5.84 2.82 8.42
N VAL A 284 6.34 1.70 8.94
CA VAL A 284 5.79 0.38 8.61
C VAL A 284 4.31 0.31 8.96
N ASP A 285 3.92 0.82 10.12
CA ASP A 285 2.54 0.87 10.58
C ASP A 285 1.64 1.69 9.64
N ARG A 286 2.09 2.90 9.26
CA ARG A 286 1.35 3.76 8.33
C ARG A 286 1.23 3.13 6.94
N ALA A 287 2.29 2.50 6.45
CA ALA A 287 2.27 1.79 5.17
C ALA A 287 1.32 0.59 5.18
N LEU A 288 1.32 -0.21 6.25
CA LEU A 288 0.38 -1.31 6.45
C LEU A 288 -1.07 -0.84 6.53
N GLY A 289 -1.33 0.25 7.28
CA GLY A 289 -2.67 0.83 7.38
C GLY A 289 -3.18 1.34 6.02
N ALA A 290 -2.35 2.06 5.26
CA ALA A 290 -2.70 2.52 3.92
C ALA A 290 -2.92 1.34 2.95
N ALA A 291 -2.08 0.31 3.03
CA ALA A 291 -2.22 -0.91 2.23
C ALA A 291 -3.51 -1.67 2.57
N GLY A 292 -3.88 -1.73 3.86
CA GLY A 292 -5.15 -2.29 4.30
C GLY A 292 -6.35 -1.56 3.68
N VAL A 293 -6.33 -0.24 3.69
CA VAL A 293 -7.40 0.58 3.08
C VAL A 293 -7.48 0.37 1.56
N LEU A 294 -6.34 0.38 0.87
CA LEU A 294 -6.31 0.26 -0.59
C LEU A 294 -6.77 -1.14 -1.07
N ASN A 295 -6.34 -2.18 -0.36
CA ASN A 295 -6.60 -3.57 -0.75
C ASN A 295 -7.87 -4.17 -0.14
N ALA A 296 -8.57 -3.43 0.72
CA ALA A 296 -9.80 -3.89 1.35
C ALA A 296 -11.00 -3.69 0.43
N PRO A 297 -11.88 -4.69 0.27
CA PRO A 297 -13.13 -4.47 -0.44
C PRO A 297 -14.01 -3.48 0.32
N VAL A 298 -14.61 -2.53 -0.39
CA VAL A 298 -15.62 -1.65 0.20
C VAL A 298 -16.89 -2.46 0.44
N LEU A 299 -17.33 -2.52 1.68
CA LEU A 299 -18.57 -3.19 2.05
C LEU A 299 -19.67 -2.12 2.18
N HIS A 300 -20.70 -2.25 1.36
CA HIS A 300 -21.87 -1.37 1.38
C HIS A 300 -22.98 -2.00 2.22
N ASP A 301 -23.83 -1.16 2.81
CA ASP A 301 -25.06 -1.56 3.52
C ASP A 301 -24.86 -2.57 4.66
N VAL A 302 -23.67 -2.57 5.28
CA VAL A 302 -23.40 -3.37 6.48
C VAL A 302 -23.80 -2.58 7.73
N PRO A 303 -24.51 -3.21 8.69
CA PRO A 303 -24.81 -2.57 9.97
C PRO A 303 -23.52 -2.30 10.74
N ASP A 304 -23.57 -1.37 11.68
CA ASP A 304 -22.45 -1.15 12.61
C ASP A 304 -22.10 -2.46 13.33
N ILE A 305 -20.89 -2.97 13.06
CA ILE A 305 -20.42 -4.24 13.58
C ILE A 305 -19.39 -3.97 14.67
N THR A 306 -19.62 -4.55 15.83
CA THR A 306 -18.59 -4.60 16.88
C THR A 306 -17.55 -5.64 16.49
N PRO A 307 -16.26 -5.29 16.38
CA PRO A 307 -15.20 -6.25 16.11
C PRO A 307 -15.21 -7.38 17.14
N LEU A 308 -15.08 -8.64 16.68
CA LEU A 308 -15.02 -9.80 17.57
C LEU A 308 -13.71 -9.81 18.37
N ALA A 309 -12.62 -9.39 17.75
CA ALA A 309 -11.34 -9.17 18.41
C ALA A 309 -10.61 -8.00 17.73
N SER A 310 -9.70 -7.39 18.48
CA SER A 310 -8.76 -6.38 18.00
C SER A 310 -7.41 -6.56 18.68
N ILE A 311 -6.35 -6.05 18.05
CA ILE A 311 -5.01 -6.05 18.62
C ILE A 311 -4.51 -4.62 18.74
N GLU A 312 -3.95 -4.29 19.89
CA GLU A 312 -3.36 -2.97 20.16
C GLU A 312 -1.88 -3.16 20.46
N SER A 313 -1.02 -2.57 19.61
CA SER A 313 0.42 -2.56 19.87
C SER A 313 0.75 -1.65 21.05
N VAL A 314 1.39 -2.20 22.08
CA VAL A 314 1.93 -1.43 23.21
C VAL A 314 3.28 -0.82 22.83
N ASN A 315 4.10 -1.60 22.12
CA ASN A 315 5.32 -1.17 21.47
C ASN A 315 5.54 -2.02 20.21
N GLY A 316 6.41 -1.58 19.31
CA GLY A 316 6.61 -2.24 18.01
C GLY A 316 5.37 -2.14 17.11
N THR A 317 5.30 -3.00 16.11
CA THR A 317 4.16 -3.06 15.16
C THR A 317 3.62 -4.47 15.09
N VAL A 318 2.48 -4.72 15.71
CA VAL A 318 1.77 -6.00 15.66
C VAL A 318 0.48 -5.84 14.87
N VAL A 319 0.29 -6.69 13.89
CA VAL A 319 -0.85 -6.66 12.97
C VAL A 319 -1.73 -7.89 13.22
N LEU A 320 -3.04 -7.67 13.35
CA LEU A 320 -4.02 -8.74 13.25
C LEU A 320 -4.24 -9.00 11.74
N ASP A 321 -3.76 -10.16 11.27
CA ASP A 321 -3.78 -10.50 9.85
C ASP A 321 -5.17 -10.95 9.40
N TRP A 322 -5.74 -11.92 10.10
CA TRP A 322 -7.09 -12.40 9.81
C TRP A 322 -7.71 -13.19 10.97
N MET A 323 -9.00 -13.44 10.84
CA MET A 323 -9.82 -14.16 11.81
C MET A 323 -10.79 -15.08 11.08
N LYS A 324 -10.96 -16.29 11.57
CA LYS A 324 -11.89 -17.28 11.01
C LYS A 324 -12.43 -18.21 12.09
N LEU A 325 -13.44 -19.01 11.73
CA LEU A 325 -13.83 -20.17 12.54
C LEU A 325 -12.81 -21.29 12.39
N ALA A 326 -12.58 -22.04 13.46
CA ALA A 326 -11.70 -23.20 13.47
C ALA A 326 -12.15 -24.26 12.43
N ASP A 327 -11.17 -24.88 11.74
CA ASP A 327 -11.43 -25.84 10.66
C ASP A 327 -12.05 -27.15 11.17
N ASP A 328 -11.90 -27.47 12.46
CA ASP A 328 -12.45 -28.66 13.11
C ASP A 328 -13.98 -28.60 13.34
N GLY A 329 -14.61 -27.47 13.05
CA GLY A 329 -16.05 -27.27 13.20
C GLY A 329 -16.52 -27.10 14.64
N SER A 330 -15.63 -26.89 15.62
CA SER A 330 -15.95 -26.65 17.02
C SER A 330 -16.76 -25.35 17.23
N GLY A 331 -16.60 -24.39 16.33
CA GLY A 331 -17.15 -23.05 16.47
C GLY A 331 -16.23 -22.07 17.21
N ASP A 332 -15.03 -22.50 17.58
CA ASP A 332 -13.99 -21.65 18.12
C ASP A 332 -13.50 -20.63 17.08
N LEU A 333 -12.93 -19.51 17.53
CA LEU A 333 -12.34 -18.52 16.66
C LEU A 333 -10.82 -18.70 16.61
N ILE A 334 -10.29 -18.63 15.41
CA ILE A 334 -8.86 -18.54 15.16
C ILE A 334 -8.51 -17.11 14.79
N VAL A 335 -7.52 -16.55 15.47
CA VAL A 335 -6.97 -15.22 15.21
C VAL A 335 -5.50 -15.38 14.84
N ARG A 336 -5.07 -14.75 13.77
CA ARG A 336 -3.66 -14.73 13.39
C ARG A 336 -3.12 -13.31 13.47
N ALA A 337 -1.99 -13.17 14.17
CA ALA A 337 -1.31 -11.89 14.32
C ALA A 337 0.19 -12.08 14.12
N TYR A 338 0.89 -11.03 13.69
CA TYR A 338 2.33 -11.07 13.49
C TYR A 338 3.00 -9.75 13.82
N GLU A 339 4.27 -9.80 14.21
CA GLU A 339 5.13 -8.62 14.32
C GLU A 339 5.64 -8.25 12.92
N ALA A 340 5.43 -6.99 12.50
CA ALA A 340 5.58 -6.58 11.11
C ALA A 340 6.84 -5.77 10.82
N ALA A 341 7.53 -5.23 11.82
CA ALA A 341 8.65 -4.30 11.65
C ALA A 341 10.04 -4.94 11.81
N GLY A 342 10.10 -6.19 12.27
CA GLY A 342 11.36 -6.92 12.51
C GLY A 342 12.00 -6.62 13.85
N GLY A 343 11.20 -6.21 14.84
CA GLY A 343 11.61 -5.92 16.20
C GLY A 343 11.01 -6.87 17.24
N GLN A 344 11.22 -6.57 18.52
CA GLN A 344 10.41 -7.13 19.58
C GLN A 344 9.20 -6.25 19.79
N ALA A 345 8.06 -6.83 20.02
CA ALA A 345 6.82 -6.11 20.23
C ALA A 345 5.96 -6.71 21.34
N ASP A 346 5.22 -5.85 22.02
CA ASP A 346 4.18 -6.21 22.96
C ASP A 346 2.85 -5.70 22.41
N ALA A 347 1.82 -6.53 22.54
CA ALA A 347 0.48 -6.16 22.10
C ALA A 347 -0.58 -6.66 23.10
N THR A 348 -1.73 -6.03 23.09
CA THR A 348 -2.91 -6.46 23.84
C THR A 348 -3.97 -6.96 22.85
N LEU A 349 -4.41 -8.20 23.03
CA LEU A 349 -5.55 -8.75 22.32
C LEU A 349 -6.82 -8.40 23.10
N HIS A 350 -7.70 -7.63 22.50
CA HIS A 350 -9.03 -7.32 23.01
C HIS A 350 -10.05 -8.23 22.33
N ILE A 351 -10.99 -8.76 23.09
CA ILE A 351 -12.12 -9.53 22.56
C ILE A 351 -13.44 -8.87 22.93
N CYS A 352 -14.43 -9.02 22.07
CA CYS A 352 -15.73 -8.39 22.29
C CYS A 352 -16.47 -8.98 23.50
N PRO A 353 -17.41 -8.22 24.12
CA PRO A 353 -18.17 -8.70 25.28
C PRO A 353 -18.98 -9.98 25.02
N ALA A 354 -19.35 -10.26 23.76
CA ALA A 354 -20.04 -11.49 23.39
C ALA A 354 -19.18 -12.76 23.56
N LEU A 355 -17.87 -12.60 23.67
CA LEU A 355 -16.88 -13.64 23.92
C LEU A 355 -16.37 -13.59 25.38
N ALA A 356 -17.00 -12.82 26.26
CA ALA A 356 -16.60 -12.72 27.66
C ALA A 356 -16.55 -14.11 28.34
N GLY A 357 -15.43 -14.39 29.02
CA GLY A 357 -15.18 -15.69 29.65
C GLY A 357 -14.59 -16.76 28.72
N ALA A 358 -14.37 -16.47 27.45
CA ALA A 358 -13.62 -17.34 26.55
C ALA A 358 -12.15 -17.46 27.00
N SER A 359 -11.55 -18.63 26.76
CA SER A 359 -10.11 -18.83 26.93
C SER A 359 -9.38 -18.57 25.64
N VAL A 360 -8.18 -17.98 25.75
CA VAL A 360 -7.28 -17.75 24.60
C VAL A 360 -6.03 -18.59 24.81
N HIS A 361 -5.66 -19.38 23.81
CA HIS A 361 -4.43 -20.15 23.83
C HIS A 361 -3.75 -20.16 22.46
N GLU A 362 -2.44 -20.32 22.47
CA GLU A 362 -1.69 -20.41 21.24
C GLU A 362 -1.83 -21.80 20.61
N THR A 363 -1.93 -21.86 19.29
CA THR A 363 -1.93 -23.08 18.50
C THR A 363 -0.86 -23.01 17.41
N ASN A 364 -0.58 -24.12 16.74
CA ASN A 364 0.21 -24.07 15.51
C ASN A 364 -0.60 -23.50 14.34
N VAL A 365 0.04 -23.24 13.21
CA VAL A 365 -0.61 -22.69 12.01
C VAL A 365 -1.69 -23.59 11.41
N LEU A 366 -1.72 -24.88 11.77
CA LEU A 366 -2.74 -25.85 11.38
C LEU A 366 -3.86 -25.99 12.42
N GLU A 367 -3.89 -25.10 13.41
CA GLU A 367 -4.92 -25.01 14.48
C GLU A 367 -4.95 -26.19 15.45
N GLY A 368 -3.97 -27.08 15.39
CA GLY A 368 -3.86 -28.24 16.26
C GLY A 368 -3.17 -27.92 17.58
N ASP A 369 -3.44 -28.77 18.59
CA ASP A 369 -2.71 -28.73 19.85
C ASP A 369 -1.24 -29.06 19.62
N ASN A 370 -0.42 -28.06 19.83
CA ASN A 370 0.98 -28.11 20.20
C ASN A 370 1.91 -29.15 19.57
N LEU A 371 2.53 -28.77 18.49
CA LEU A 371 3.92 -29.18 18.29
C LEU A 371 4.74 -28.28 19.23
N ALA A 372 5.51 -28.88 20.14
CA ALA A 372 6.31 -28.22 21.16
C ALA A 372 6.86 -26.87 20.65
N THR A 373 6.27 -25.81 21.10
CA THR A 373 6.60 -24.49 20.61
C THR A 373 7.71 -23.95 21.47
N ASP A 374 8.91 -23.93 20.90
CA ASP A 374 9.97 -23.05 21.35
C ASP A 374 9.72 -21.59 20.89
N LEU A 375 8.48 -21.27 20.55
CA LEU A 375 8.10 -19.92 20.16
C LEU A 375 7.60 -19.15 21.38
N PRO A 376 8.26 -18.05 21.73
CA PRO A 376 7.89 -17.29 22.93
C PRO A 376 6.70 -16.33 22.65
N VAL A 377 5.53 -16.87 22.36
CA VAL A 377 4.30 -16.13 22.64
C VAL A 377 3.89 -16.55 24.04
N ALA A 378 4.32 -15.80 25.02
CA ALA A 378 3.85 -16.01 26.37
C ALA A 378 2.52 -15.28 26.54
N LEU A 379 1.43 -16.03 26.50
CA LEU A 379 0.22 -15.58 27.16
C LEU A 379 0.57 -15.52 28.67
N GLN A 380 0.77 -14.31 29.19
CA GLN A 380 0.89 -14.16 30.63
C GLN A 380 -0.46 -14.50 31.24
N ASP A 381 -0.49 -15.63 31.98
CA ASP A 381 -1.63 -16.17 32.67
C ASP A 381 -2.90 -16.31 31.82
N GLY A 382 -3.24 -17.51 31.38
CA GLY A 382 -4.46 -17.87 30.63
C GLY A 382 -5.80 -17.48 31.28
N ARG A 383 -5.83 -16.36 31.96
CA ARG A 383 -7.00 -15.69 32.51
C ARG A 383 -7.10 -14.32 31.90
N GLN A 384 -8.13 -14.11 31.11
CA GLN A 384 -8.56 -12.78 30.73
C GLN A 384 -8.89 -11.99 32.00
N ASN A 385 -8.16 -10.92 32.22
CA ASN A 385 -8.71 -9.79 32.92
C ASN A 385 -9.66 -9.08 31.97
N ALA A 386 -10.60 -8.28 32.47
CA ALA A 386 -11.49 -7.44 31.64
C ALA A 386 -10.75 -6.47 30.70
N GLU A 387 -9.43 -6.47 30.71
CA GLU A 387 -8.50 -5.58 29.99
C GLU A 387 -7.82 -6.23 28.77
N GLY A 388 -8.01 -7.53 28.52
CA GLY A 388 -7.41 -8.22 27.38
C GLY A 388 -6.22 -9.12 27.73
N ALA A 389 -5.67 -9.84 26.76
CA ALA A 389 -4.50 -10.71 26.88
C ALA A 389 -3.25 -10.00 26.35
N THR A 390 -2.17 -9.95 27.13
CA THR A 390 -0.87 -9.43 26.67
C THR A 390 -0.13 -10.51 25.90
N LEU A 391 0.37 -10.16 24.74
CA LEU A 391 1.14 -10.99 23.83
C LEU A 391 2.52 -10.39 23.65
N HIS A 392 3.54 -11.25 23.59
CA HIS A 392 4.92 -10.86 23.30
C HIS A 392 5.38 -11.47 21.99
N PHE A 393 5.98 -10.68 21.13
CA PHE A 393 6.44 -11.10 19.81
C PHE A 393 7.94 -10.88 19.65
N GLY A 394 8.63 -11.86 19.09
CA GLY A 394 9.95 -11.69 18.50
C GLY A 394 9.86 -11.10 17.09
N PRO A 395 11.02 -10.74 16.49
CA PRO A 395 11.06 -10.19 15.13
C PRO A 395 10.39 -11.10 14.10
N PHE A 396 9.41 -10.53 13.37
CA PHE A 396 8.62 -11.22 12.33
C PHE A 396 7.91 -12.49 12.82
N GLN A 397 7.64 -12.58 14.11
CA GLN A 397 6.96 -13.74 14.68
C GLN A 397 5.49 -13.72 14.29
N LEU A 398 5.00 -14.88 13.79
CA LEU A 398 3.59 -15.16 13.54
C LEU A 398 3.03 -15.95 14.71
N ALA A 399 1.90 -15.50 15.25
CA ALA A 399 1.14 -16.20 16.27
C ALA A 399 -0.24 -16.62 15.71
N THR A 400 -0.66 -17.83 16.03
CA THR A 400 -2.01 -18.32 15.79
C THR A 400 -2.68 -18.57 17.14
N LEU A 401 -3.76 -17.86 17.39
CA LEU A 401 -4.47 -17.89 18.66
C LEU A 401 -5.84 -18.53 18.46
N ARG A 402 -6.22 -19.40 19.36
CA ARG A 402 -7.55 -20.02 19.40
C ARG A 402 -8.34 -19.48 20.59
N ILE A 403 -9.53 -18.98 20.31
CA ILE A 403 -10.46 -18.44 21.29
C ILE A 403 -11.59 -19.46 21.45
N THR A 404 -11.64 -20.11 22.59
CA THR A 404 -12.64 -21.13 22.94
C THR A 404 -13.64 -20.59 23.96
N ARG A 405 -14.92 -20.89 23.76
CA ARG A 405 -16.00 -20.55 24.69
C ARG A 405 -16.14 -21.56 25.79
#